data_94fd0f317c6a6341b94b5ffc992d1c18
#
_entry.id   94fd0f317c6a6341b94b5ffc992d1c18
#
_cell.length_a   1.000
_cell.length_b   1.000
_cell.length_c   1.000
_cell.angle_alpha   90.00
_cell.angle_beta   90.00
_cell.angle_gamma   90.00
#
_symmetry.space_group_name_H-M   'P 1'
#
loop_
_entity.id
_entity.type
_entity.pdbx_description
1 polymer ?
#
loop_
_entity_poly.entity_id
_entity_poly.type
_entity_poly.pdbx_seq_one_letter_code
_entity_poly.pdbx_strand_id
1 'polypeptide(L)'
;GCDMEDDEEDSDYGKVYIVKVPDDKLKFLAETKKLFALTISTGVLYKKINHLPCAIVDDITEALADIIIKKTSYPDCYEYRKK
;
A
#
# COMPACT_ATOMS: atom_id res chain seq x y z
N GLY A 1 5.22 31.55 -12.46
CA GLY A 1 3.97 31.19 -12.12
C GLY A 1 3.73 29.84 -12.44
N CYS A 2 4.20 29.34 -13.11
CA CYS A 2 3.95 28.12 -13.48
C CYS A 2 4.17 27.12 -12.48
N ASP A 3 4.54 27.44 -11.43
CA ASP A 3 4.78 26.51 -10.44
C ASP A 3 3.66 25.72 -10.02
N MET A 4 2.51 26.16 -10.18
CA MET A 4 1.43 25.39 -9.70
C MET A 4 1.27 24.12 -10.44
N GLU A 5 1.81 24.01 -11.57
CA GLU A 5 1.66 22.78 -12.28
C GLU A 5 2.30 21.64 -11.57
N ASP A 6 3.37 21.92 -10.91
CA ASP A 6 4.06 20.87 -10.22
C ASP A 6 3.22 20.25 -9.16
N ASP A 7 2.40 21.04 -8.54
CA ASP A 7 1.56 20.51 -7.50
C ASP A 7 0.58 19.50 -8.04
N GLU A 8 0.11 19.71 -9.22
CA GLU A 8 -0.83 18.80 -9.79
C GLU A 8 -0.24 17.46 -10.05
N GLU A 9 1.00 17.44 -10.48
CA GLU A 9 1.63 16.17 -10.73
C GLU A 9 1.78 15.39 -9.48
N ASP A 10 2.10 16.06 -8.39
CA ASP A 10 2.26 15.37 -7.14
C ASP A 10 0.97 14.72 -6.68
N SER A 11 -0.14 15.26 -7.06
CA SER A 11 -1.41 14.73 -6.61
C SER A 11 -1.73 13.37 -7.19
N ASP A 12 -1.00 12.94 -8.22
CA ASP A 12 -1.22 11.62 -8.79
C ASP A 12 -0.63 10.51 -7.94
N TYR A 13 0.17 10.84 -6.97
CA TYR A 13 0.84 9.85 -6.14
C TYR A 13 0.27 9.83 -4.73
N GLY A 14 0.33 8.68 -4.12
CA GLY A 14 -0.15 8.52 -2.77
C GLY A 14 0.49 7.33 -2.10
N LYS A 15 -0.16 6.81 -1.08
CA LYS A 15 0.35 5.70 -0.28
C LYS A 15 -0.71 4.62 -0.15
N VAL A 16 -0.25 3.37 -0.06
CA VAL A 16 -1.14 2.27 0.25
C VAL A 16 -0.92 1.87 1.70
N TYR A 17 -2.01 1.77 2.43
CA TYR A 17 -1.99 1.41 3.85
C TYR A 17 -2.65 0.06 4.05
N ILE A 18 -2.15 -0.69 5.02
CA ILE A 18 -2.88 -1.84 5.53
C ILE A 18 -3.73 -1.32 6.67
N VAL A 19 -5.04 -1.47 6.53
CA VAL A 19 -5.98 -0.98 7.55
C VAL A 19 -6.63 -2.13 8.32
N LYS A 20 -6.43 -3.35 7.85
CA LYS A 20 -7.05 -4.52 8.43
C LYS A 20 -6.18 -5.73 8.12
N VAL A 21 -6.19 -6.73 8.98
CA VAL A 21 -5.40 -7.93 8.78
C VAL A 21 -6.30 -9.15 8.94
N PRO A 22 -6.24 -10.11 7.99
CA PRO A 22 -7.04 -11.33 8.11
C PRO A 22 -6.42 -12.29 9.14
N ASP A 23 -7.13 -13.35 9.44
CA ASP A 23 -6.66 -14.34 10.41
C ASP A 23 -5.36 -15.01 9.92
N ASP A 24 -5.25 -15.25 8.63
CA ASP A 24 -4.06 -15.88 8.08
C ASP A 24 -3.03 -14.82 7.74
N LYS A 25 -2.36 -14.33 8.76
CA LYS A 25 -1.43 -13.22 8.62
C LYS A 25 -0.24 -13.55 7.74
N LEU A 26 0.32 -14.75 7.91
CA LEU A 26 1.52 -15.10 7.15
C LEU A 26 1.23 -15.16 5.65
N LYS A 27 0.11 -15.75 5.28
CA LYS A 27 -0.27 -15.81 3.88
C LYS A 27 -0.54 -14.41 3.33
N PHE A 28 -1.21 -13.59 4.12
CA PHE A 28 -1.49 -12.21 3.76
C PHE A 28 -0.20 -11.43 3.52
N LEU A 29 0.77 -11.56 4.41
CA LEU A 29 2.03 -10.83 4.28
C LEU A 29 2.84 -11.32 3.09
N ALA A 30 2.85 -12.62 2.85
CA ALA A 30 3.57 -13.18 1.70
C ALA A 30 2.98 -12.64 0.40
N GLU A 31 1.66 -12.58 0.31
CA GLU A 31 1.00 -12.05 -0.88
C GLU A 31 1.27 -10.55 -1.02
N THR A 32 1.22 -9.81 0.09
CA THR A 32 1.49 -8.39 0.08
C THR A 32 2.89 -8.10 -0.45
N LYS A 33 3.89 -8.81 0.04
CA LYS A 33 5.26 -8.60 -0.41
C LYS A 33 5.39 -8.88 -1.91
N LYS A 34 4.73 -9.93 -2.37
CA LYS A 34 4.83 -10.33 -3.77
C LYS A 34 4.15 -9.32 -4.69
N LEU A 35 2.93 -8.92 -4.34
CA LEU A 35 2.15 -8.04 -5.19
C LEU A 35 2.70 -6.62 -5.25
N PHE A 36 3.18 -6.12 -4.12
CA PHE A 36 3.73 -4.77 -4.06
C PHE A 36 5.25 -4.74 -4.22
N ALA A 37 5.86 -5.90 -4.47
CA ALA A 37 7.31 -6.02 -4.68
C ALA A 37 8.10 -5.39 -3.54
N LEU A 38 7.70 -5.68 -2.30
CA LEU A 38 8.34 -5.11 -1.13
C LEU A 38 9.68 -5.79 -0.87
N THR A 39 10.67 -5.00 -0.49
CA THR A 39 12.00 -5.53 -0.21
C THR A 39 12.24 -5.80 1.26
N ILE A 40 11.33 -5.35 2.13
CA ILE A 40 11.49 -5.57 3.56
C ILE A 40 11.18 -7.02 3.91
N SER A 41 11.74 -7.50 5.01
CA SER A 41 11.51 -8.87 5.42
C SER A 41 10.10 -9.07 5.96
N THR A 42 9.64 -10.32 5.92
CA THR A 42 8.33 -10.65 6.46
C THR A 42 8.25 -10.31 7.96
N GLY A 43 9.35 -10.49 8.68
CA GLY A 43 9.35 -10.15 10.10
C GLY A 43 9.13 -8.67 10.36
N VAL A 44 9.75 -7.81 9.54
CA VAL A 44 9.57 -6.37 9.66
C VAL A 44 8.13 -6.01 9.34
N LEU A 45 7.59 -6.59 8.27
CA LEU A 45 6.22 -6.33 7.87
C LEU A 45 5.25 -6.79 8.94
N TYR A 46 5.51 -7.95 9.55
CA TYR A 46 4.69 -8.48 10.64
C TYR A 46 4.62 -7.49 11.81
N LYS A 47 5.74 -6.85 12.12
CA LYS A 47 5.77 -5.85 13.17
C LYS A 47 4.97 -4.61 12.79
N LYS A 48 5.02 -4.23 11.53
CA LYS A 48 4.29 -3.04 11.09
C LYS A 48 2.78 -3.21 11.24
N ILE A 49 2.26 -4.39 11.01
CA ILE A 49 0.82 -4.59 11.07
C ILE A 49 0.28 -4.62 12.50
N ASN A 50 1.16 -4.57 13.49
CA ASN A 50 0.70 -4.41 14.86
C ASN A 50 0.26 -2.98 15.16
N HIS A 51 0.55 -2.06 14.26
CA HIS A 51 0.22 -0.63 14.43
C HIS A 51 -0.56 -0.17 13.20
N LEU A 52 -1.79 -0.58 13.09
CA LEU A 52 -2.63 -0.20 11.96
C LEU A 52 -3.26 1.18 12.18
N PRO A 53 -3.48 1.92 11.11
CA PRO A 53 -3.07 1.60 9.75
C PRO A 53 -1.57 1.83 9.54
N CYS A 54 -0.96 1.04 8.70
CA CYS A 54 0.46 1.22 8.41
C CYS A 54 0.70 1.34 6.92
N ALA A 55 1.55 2.28 6.53
CA ALA A 55 1.86 2.49 5.12
C ALA A 55 2.86 1.43 4.67
N ILE A 56 2.59 0.79 3.55
CA ILE A 56 3.48 -0.22 3.01
C ILE A 56 4.08 0.19 1.67
N VAL A 57 3.43 1.09 0.96
CA VAL A 57 3.92 1.57 -0.32
C VAL A 57 3.79 3.08 -0.35
N ASP A 58 4.85 3.73 -0.82
CA ASP A 58 4.88 5.17 -0.96
C ASP A 58 5.08 5.48 -2.44
N ASP A 59 4.62 6.65 -2.89
CA ASP A 59 4.80 7.10 -4.27
C ASP A 59 4.22 6.13 -5.29
N ILE A 60 2.97 5.74 -5.09
CA ILE A 60 2.26 4.88 -6.03
C ILE A 60 1.03 5.63 -6.54
N THR A 61 0.71 5.46 -7.82
CA THR A 61 -0.47 6.10 -8.38
C THR A 61 -1.72 5.36 -7.99
N GLU A 62 -2.84 6.08 -8.01
CA GLU A 62 -4.12 5.48 -7.67
C GLU A 62 -4.47 4.32 -8.61
N ALA A 63 -4.22 4.50 -9.90
CA ALA A 63 -4.54 3.47 -10.88
C ALA A 63 -3.76 2.19 -10.59
N LEU A 64 -2.46 2.31 -10.33
CA LEU A 64 -1.65 1.15 -10.05
C LEU A 64 -2.03 0.50 -8.74
N ALA A 65 -2.30 1.31 -7.72
CA ALA A 65 -2.73 0.79 -6.43
C ALA A 65 -4.03 0.00 -6.57
N ASP A 66 -4.97 0.53 -7.33
CA ASP A 66 -6.25 -0.12 -7.54
C ASP A 66 -6.08 -1.47 -8.25
N ILE A 67 -5.23 -1.51 -9.26
CA ILE A 67 -4.95 -2.75 -9.98
C ILE A 67 -4.41 -3.81 -9.03
N ILE A 68 -3.44 -3.44 -8.21
CA ILE A 68 -2.81 -4.38 -7.30
C ILE A 68 -3.79 -4.84 -6.21
N ILE A 69 -4.54 -3.89 -5.66
CA ILE A 69 -5.50 -4.22 -4.60
C ILE A 69 -6.56 -5.19 -5.13
N LYS A 70 -6.97 -5.04 -6.37
CA LYS A 70 -7.95 -5.96 -6.94
C LYS A 70 -7.39 -7.35 -7.20
N LYS A 71 -6.07 -7.47 -7.31
CA LYS A 71 -5.44 -8.77 -7.51
C LYS A 71 -5.27 -9.56 -6.23
N THR A 72 -5.30 -8.88 -5.08
CA THR A 72 -5.08 -9.58 -3.82
C THR A 72 -6.32 -10.34 -3.41
N SER A 73 -6.13 -11.34 -2.55
CA SER A 73 -7.24 -12.09 -1.97
C SER A 73 -7.93 -11.30 -0.86
N TYR A 74 -7.34 -10.20 -0.43
CA TYR A 74 -7.86 -9.43 0.71
C TYR A 74 -7.96 -7.94 0.36
N PRO A 75 -8.78 -7.58 -0.64
CA PRO A 75 -8.83 -6.17 -1.07
C PRO A 75 -9.31 -5.22 0.02
N ASP A 76 -10.13 -5.70 0.94
CA ASP A 76 -10.63 -4.84 2.01
C ASP A 76 -9.59 -4.50 3.05
N CYS A 77 -8.45 -5.18 3.03
CA CYS A 77 -7.40 -4.94 4.01
C CYS A 77 -6.50 -3.77 3.63
N TYR A 78 -6.63 -3.26 2.42
CA TYR A 78 -5.79 -2.18 1.91
C TYR A 78 -6.60 -0.93 1.65
N GLU A 79 -5.94 0.21 1.78
CA GLU A 79 -6.58 1.49 1.47
C GLU A 79 -5.56 2.39 0.81
N TYR A 80 -5.95 3.01 -0.31
CA TYR A 80 -5.11 3.97 -0.99
C TYR A 80 -5.49 5.37 -0.51
N ARG A 81 -4.47 6.17 -0.18
CA ARG A 81 -4.69 7.56 0.21
C ARG A 81 -3.73 8.44 -0.57
N LYS A 82 -4.25 9.49 -1.16
CA LYS A 82 -3.43 10.46 -1.85
C LYS A 82 -2.60 11.25 -0.85
N LYS A 83 -1.44 11.66 -1.30
CA LYS A 83 -0.59 12.52 -0.49
C LYS A 83 -1.22 13.89 -0.28
#